data_c312cef9fdd60f59ddf2da1012539b52
#
_entry.id   c312cef9fdd60f59ddf2da1012539b52
#
_cell.length_a   1.000
_cell.length_b   1.000
_cell.length_c   1.000
_cell.angle_alpha   90.00
_cell.angle_beta   90.00
_cell.angle_gamma   90.00
#
_symmetry.space_group_name_H-M   'P 1'
#
loop_
_entity.id
_entity.type
_entity.pdbx_description
1 polymer ?
#
loop_
_entity_poly.entity_id
_entity_poly.type
_entity_poly.pdbx_seq_one_letter_code
_entity_poly.pdbx_strand_id
1 'polypeptide(L)'
;MLRLIERTDSHVHFFTSQDLRRVAGSLPYTLPEPHSLTAYLDNLIDAGIAPTLINNVHLSILPDSENVFASFDELQNLQAANPQRYGTVRLVGTIKAEPAYATQERLSHPQVIGARIVLHDARPQTISYTRFSDKQWLAFYQRLQPHQHLHIYAKEAETNLRVLRQIPRDVRAIIDHLGTCHRERGITEPAWVALLAEAKARGNVWFKGPGYRTSSHPEETARFVTQIVRAVGADKILLEATDAPHVGTDNEGVKYSELFDPNKAFNFVDAVATHVSKATQIPVGQLLRGAVGQLAS
;
A
#
# COMPACT_ATOMS: atom_id res chain seq x y z
N MET A 1 -25.47 -14.13 -16.70
CA MET A 1 -24.30 -13.94 -15.83
C MET A 1 -24.04 -12.43 -15.72
N LEU A 2 -24.11 -11.87 -14.52
CA LEU A 2 -23.65 -10.50 -14.30
C LEU A 2 -22.16 -10.45 -14.58
N ARG A 3 -21.72 -9.50 -15.39
CA ARG A 3 -20.29 -9.30 -15.68
C ARG A 3 -19.67 -8.68 -14.43
N LEU A 4 -18.78 -9.40 -13.77
CA LEU A 4 -18.03 -8.88 -12.65
C LEU A 4 -17.11 -7.74 -13.10
N ILE A 5 -16.90 -6.75 -12.25
CA ILE A 5 -15.98 -5.64 -12.50
C ILE A 5 -14.58 -6.06 -12.04
N GLU A 6 -13.64 -6.15 -12.97
CA GLU A 6 -12.24 -6.46 -12.66
C GLU A 6 -11.61 -5.33 -11.85
N ARG A 7 -10.97 -5.68 -10.73
CA ARG A 7 -10.28 -4.75 -9.82
C ARG A 7 -8.94 -5.31 -9.38
N THR A 8 -8.05 -4.39 -9.07
CA THR A 8 -6.78 -4.65 -8.41
C THR A 8 -6.83 -4.06 -7.01
N ASP A 9 -6.17 -4.68 -6.04
CA ASP A 9 -5.91 -4.06 -4.75
C ASP A 9 -4.41 -4.06 -4.46
N SER A 10 -3.77 -2.93 -4.65
CA SER A 10 -2.33 -2.76 -4.44
C SER A 10 -1.91 -2.67 -2.97
N HIS A 11 -2.88 -2.65 -2.03
CA HIS A 11 -2.59 -2.59 -0.61
C HIS A 11 -3.75 -3.08 0.25
N VAL A 12 -3.62 -4.27 0.78
CA VAL A 12 -4.55 -4.88 1.75
C VAL A 12 -3.72 -5.57 2.84
N HIS A 13 -4.33 -5.84 3.99
CA HIS A 13 -3.71 -6.57 5.09
C HIS A 13 -4.54 -7.79 5.45
N PHE A 14 -3.97 -8.99 5.36
CA PHE A 14 -4.60 -10.22 5.84
C PHE A 14 -3.93 -10.68 7.13
N PHE A 15 -4.73 -11.00 8.12
CA PHE A 15 -4.27 -11.48 9.42
C PHE A 15 -5.38 -12.26 10.15
N THR A 16 -4.96 -13.13 11.03
CA THR A 16 -5.82 -14.01 11.81
C THR A 16 -5.89 -13.57 13.28
N SER A 17 -6.79 -14.18 14.06
CA SER A 17 -6.80 -14.01 15.53
C SER A 17 -5.47 -14.48 16.17
N GLN A 18 -4.78 -15.45 15.55
CA GLN A 18 -3.49 -15.90 16.04
C GLN A 18 -2.41 -14.83 15.83
N ASP A 19 -2.41 -14.15 14.68
CA ASP A 19 -1.49 -13.04 14.42
C ASP A 19 -1.72 -11.90 15.41
N LEU A 20 -2.97 -11.55 15.68
CA LEU A 20 -3.33 -10.49 16.64
C LEU A 20 -2.86 -10.80 18.07
N ARG A 21 -2.84 -12.07 18.48
CA ARG A 21 -2.28 -12.46 19.80
C ARG A 21 -0.77 -12.24 19.92
N ARG A 22 -0.07 -12.10 18.80
CA ARG A 22 1.38 -11.84 18.74
C ARG A 22 1.74 -10.34 18.78
N VAL A 23 0.73 -9.46 18.77
CA VAL A 23 0.93 -8.01 18.88
C VAL A 23 1.43 -7.68 20.28
N ALA A 24 2.62 -7.10 20.36
CA ALA A 24 3.25 -6.72 21.63
C ALA A 24 2.90 -5.27 22.02
N GLY A 25 2.72 -5.04 23.31
CA GLY A 25 2.51 -3.71 23.87
C GLY A 25 1.06 -3.19 23.71
N SER A 26 0.83 -1.96 24.19
CA SER A 26 -0.44 -1.26 24.03
C SER A 26 -0.46 -0.46 22.74
N LEU A 27 -1.54 -0.57 21.99
CA LEU A 27 -1.77 0.27 20.81
C LEU A 27 -2.64 1.48 21.18
N PRO A 28 -2.49 2.61 20.52
CA PRO A 28 -3.32 3.80 20.77
C PRO A 28 -4.75 3.65 20.22
N TYR A 29 -5.10 2.49 19.65
CA TYR A 29 -6.40 2.17 19.07
C TYR A 29 -6.77 0.72 19.33
N THR A 30 -8.06 0.39 19.18
CA THR A 30 -8.57 -0.98 19.28
C THR A 30 -8.05 -1.82 18.12
N LEU A 31 -7.63 -3.07 18.43
CA LEU A 31 -7.28 -4.02 17.37
C LEU A 31 -8.50 -4.27 16.48
N PRO A 32 -8.28 -4.35 15.16
CA PRO A 32 -9.35 -4.74 14.24
C PRO A 32 -9.74 -6.20 14.45
N GLU A 33 -10.94 -6.56 13.98
CA GLU A 33 -11.32 -7.96 13.83
C GLU A 33 -10.41 -8.67 12.84
N PRO A 34 -10.24 -10.00 12.94
CA PRO A 34 -9.48 -10.78 11.97
C PRO A 34 -9.97 -10.52 10.55
N HIS A 35 -9.03 -10.38 9.63
CA HIS A 35 -9.29 -10.09 8.23
C HIS A 35 -8.60 -11.14 7.36
N SER A 36 -9.28 -12.25 7.07
CA SER A 36 -8.74 -13.35 6.27
C SER A 36 -8.85 -13.07 4.76
N LEU A 37 -7.95 -13.67 3.99
CA LEU A 37 -8.00 -13.63 2.54
C LEU A 37 -9.34 -14.19 2.02
N THR A 38 -9.80 -15.32 2.55
CA THR A 38 -11.08 -15.94 2.14
C THR A 38 -12.24 -14.98 2.32
N ALA A 39 -12.40 -14.40 3.51
CA ALA A 39 -13.51 -13.46 3.78
C ALA A 39 -13.43 -12.22 2.87
N TYR A 40 -12.24 -11.71 2.63
CA TYR A 40 -12.03 -10.58 1.73
C TYR A 40 -12.44 -10.91 0.29
N LEU A 41 -11.97 -12.04 -0.26
CA LEU A 41 -12.32 -12.47 -1.61
C LEU A 41 -13.82 -12.72 -1.78
N ASP A 42 -14.44 -13.37 -0.81
CA ASP A 42 -15.88 -13.62 -0.83
C ASP A 42 -16.68 -12.30 -0.82
N ASN A 43 -16.31 -11.36 0.03
CA ASN A 43 -16.94 -10.04 0.08
C ASN A 43 -16.82 -9.29 -1.26
N LEU A 44 -15.66 -9.34 -1.93
CA LEU A 44 -15.48 -8.72 -3.24
C LEU A 44 -16.37 -9.38 -4.30
N ILE A 45 -16.31 -10.72 -4.40
CA ILE A 45 -17.05 -11.46 -5.43
C ILE A 45 -18.56 -11.30 -5.23
N ASP A 46 -19.05 -11.35 -3.99
CA ASP A 46 -20.45 -11.18 -3.64
C ASP A 46 -20.93 -9.73 -3.91
N ALA A 47 -20.01 -8.74 -3.84
CA ALA A 47 -20.25 -7.36 -4.26
C ALA A 47 -20.19 -7.16 -5.80
N GLY A 48 -19.97 -8.21 -6.59
CA GLY A 48 -19.88 -8.12 -8.05
C GLY A 48 -18.50 -7.71 -8.57
N ILE A 49 -17.45 -7.82 -7.74
CA ILE A 49 -16.07 -7.45 -8.07
C ILE A 49 -15.25 -8.72 -8.33
N ALA A 50 -14.51 -8.75 -9.44
CA ALA A 50 -13.52 -9.78 -9.74
C ALA A 50 -12.12 -9.26 -9.37
N PRO A 51 -11.54 -9.69 -8.24
CA PRO A 51 -10.17 -9.33 -7.92
C PRO A 51 -9.20 -10.05 -8.87
N THR A 52 -8.31 -9.29 -9.52
CA THR A 52 -7.34 -9.85 -10.49
C THR A 52 -5.93 -9.90 -9.92
N LEU A 53 -5.52 -8.86 -9.19
CA LEU A 53 -4.23 -8.79 -8.51
C LEU A 53 -4.42 -8.14 -7.14
N ILE A 54 -3.90 -8.80 -6.11
CA ILE A 54 -3.97 -8.34 -4.72
C ILE A 54 -2.55 -8.33 -4.15
N ASN A 55 -2.18 -7.24 -3.47
CA ASN A 55 -0.93 -7.15 -2.73
C ASN A 55 -1.21 -7.18 -1.22
N ASN A 56 -0.90 -8.31 -0.57
CA ASN A 56 -0.93 -8.41 0.89
C ASN A 56 0.31 -7.73 1.46
N VAL A 57 0.11 -6.59 2.10
CA VAL A 57 1.18 -5.76 2.62
C VAL A 57 1.37 -5.99 4.12
N HIS A 58 2.62 -6.09 4.57
CA HIS A 58 2.96 -6.21 5.98
C HIS A 58 2.19 -5.20 6.84
N LEU A 59 1.43 -5.71 7.80
CA LEU A 59 0.74 -4.90 8.79
C LEU A 59 1.72 -4.55 9.94
N SER A 60 2.00 -3.27 10.10
CA SER A 60 3.07 -2.76 10.97
C SER A 60 2.96 -3.10 12.46
N ILE A 61 1.76 -3.50 12.94
CA ILE A 61 1.58 -3.95 14.32
C ILE A 61 2.07 -5.38 14.57
N LEU A 62 2.24 -6.16 13.50
CA LEU A 62 2.74 -7.53 13.60
C LEU A 62 4.27 -7.54 13.71
N PRO A 63 4.84 -8.48 14.46
CA PRO A 63 6.30 -8.55 14.67
C PRO A 63 7.05 -8.94 13.39
N ASP A 64 6.39 -9.64 12.47
CA ASP A 64 6.95 -10.18 11.24
C ASP A 64 5.89 -10.22 10.12
N SER A 65 6.16 -10.90 9.02
CA SER A 65 5.26 -11.05 7.86
C SER A 65 4.90 -12.52 7.58
N GLU A 66 4.88 -13.39 8.59
CA GLU A 66 4.49 -14.79 8.38
C GLU A 66 3.04 -14.91 7.90
N ASN A 67 2.17 -13.97 8.29
CA ASN A 67 0.81 -13.83 7.76
C ASN A 67 0.77 -13.56 6.25
N VAL A 68 1.78 -12.87 5.70
CA VAL A 68 1.89 -12.65 4.24
C VAL A 68 2.17 -13.96 3.53
N PHE A 69 3.13 -14.76 4.02
CA PHE A 69 3.44 -16.07 3.45
C PHE A 69 2.26 -17.05 3.60
N ALA A 70 1.65 -17.09 4.78
CA ALA A 70 0.47 -17.94 5.01
C ALA A 70 -0.69 -17.62 4.05
N SER A 71 -0.86 -16.37 3.63
CA SER A 71 -1.90 -15.99 2.66
C SER A 71 -1.62 -16.55 1.25
N PHE A 72 -0.37 -16.82 0.88
CA PHE A 72 -0.05 -17.48 -0.39
C PHE A 72 -0.52 -18.92 -0.41
N ASP A 73 -0.28 -19.67 0.68
CA ASP A 73 -0.75 -21.03 0.84
C ASP A 73 -2.28 -21.09 0.92
N GLU A 74 -2.91 -20.11 1.62
CA GLU A 74 -4.37 -19.98 1.68
C GLU A 74 -4.96 -19.82 0.28
N LEU A 75 -4.42 -18.93 -0.56
CA LEU A 75 -4.90 -18.75 -1.93
C LEU A 75 -4.75 -20.03 -2.76
N GLN A 76 -3.62 -20.71 -2.67
CA GLN A 76 -3.39 -21.96 -3.39
C GLN A 76 -4.45 -23.01 -3.01
N ASN A 77 -4.77 -23.15 -1.73
CA ASN A 77 -5.81 -24.05 -1.24
C ASN A 77 -7.20 -23.65 -1.74
N LEU A 78 -7.55 -22.36 -1.73
CA LEU A 78 -8.82 -21.86 -2.27
C LEU A 78 -8.96 -22.13 -3.77
N GLN A 79 -7.90 -21.91 -4.53
CA GLN A 79 -7.88 -22.17 -5.98
C GLN A 79 -8.01 -23.67 -6.30
N ALA A 80 -7.38 -24.53 -5.52
CA ALA A 80 -7.52 -25.98 -5.66
C ALA A 80 -8.94 -26.45 -5.32
N ALA A 81 -9.54 -25.88 -4.27
CA ALA A 81 -10.89 -26.24 -3.83
C ALA A 81 -12.00 -25.70 -4.74
N ASN A 82 -11.86 -24.50 -5.26
CA ASN A 82 -12.84 -23.85 -6.13
C ASN A 82 -12.19 -23.00 -7.23
N PRO A 83 -11.65 -23.63 -8.28
CA PRO A 83 -10.94 -22.92 -9.35
C PRO A 83 -11.84 -21.98 -10.17
N GLN A 84 -13.15 -22.22 -10.21
CA GLN A 84 -14.08 -21.35 -10.91
C GLN A 84 -14.28 -20.02 -10.19
N ARG A 85 -14.22 -20.02 -8.85
CA ARG A 85 -14.41 -18.83 -8.02
C ARG A 85 -13.12 -18.03 -7.84
N TYR A 86 -11.99 -18.70 -7.63
CA TYR A 86 -10.73 -18.05 -7.24
C TYR A 86 -9.60 -18.18 -8.25
N GLY A 87 -9.77 -18.95 -9.32
CA GLY A 87 -8.68 -19.32 -10.23
C GLY A 87 -8.01 -18.15 -10.96
N THR A 88 -8.69 -17.03 -11.12
CA THR A 88 -8.13 -15.82 -11.77
C THR A 88 -7.41 -14.87 -10.82
N VAL A 89 -7.54 -15.09 -9.51
CA VAL A 89 -6.91 -14.23 -8.50
C VAL A 89 -5.39 -14.45 -8.47
N ARG A 90 -4.64 -13.38 -8.53
CA ARG A 90 -3.19 -13.37 -8.28
C ARG A 90 -2.92 -12.66 -6.96
N LEU A 91 -2.14 -13.28 -6.09
CA LEU A 91 -1.73 -12.70 -4.82
C LEU A 91 -0.22 -12.52 -4.83
N VAL A 92 0.20 -11.31 -4.47
CA VAL A 92 1.60 -10.96 -4.24
C VAL A 92 1.75 -10.39 -2.83
N GLY A 93 2.97 -10.23 -2.35
CA GLY A 93 3.20 -9.76 -1.00
C GLY A 93 4.31 -8.75 -0.87
N THR A 94 4.12 -7.84 0.07
CA THR A 94 5.14 -6.88 0.51
C THR A 94 5.45 -7.17 1.97
N ILE A 95 6.65 -7.68 2.26
CA ILE A 95 7.05 -8.15 3.58
C ILE A 95 7.66 -7.03 4.45
N LYS A 96 7.93 -7.29 5.72
CA LYS A 96 8.60 -6.36 6.63
C LYS A 96 10.01 -6.02 6.13
N ALA A 97 10.32 -4.73 5.95
CA ALA A 97 11.64 -4.24 5.56
C ALA A 97 12.52 -4.04 6.82
N GLU A 98 12.98 -5.12 7.37
CA GLU A 98 13.99 -5.13 8.43
C GLU A 98 15.19 -5.96 7.97
N PRO A 99 16.42 -5.43 7.98
CA PRO A 99 17.59 -6.12 7.43
C PRO A 99 17.82 -7.52 7.97
N ALA A 100 17.50 -7.76 9.24
CA ALA A 100 17.60 -9.08 9.86
C ALA A 100 16.46 -10.02 9.46
N TYR A 101 15.26 -9.50 9.20
CA TYR A 101 14.09 -10.29 8.81
C TYR A 101 14.01 -10.57 7.32
N ALA A 102 14.23 -9.54 6.48
CA ALA A 102 14.13 -9.62 5.03
C ALA A 102 15.42 -10.28 4.44
N THR A 103 15.57 -11.59 4.69
CA THR A 103 16.68 -12.40 4.20
C THR A 103 16.59 -12.58 2.68
N GLN A 104 17.70 -13.01 2.06
CA GLN A 104 17.69 -13.34 0.62
C GLN A 104 16.65 -14.41 0.29
N GLU A 105 16.50 -15.43 1.12
CA GLU A 105 15.51 -16.50 0.95
C GLU A 105 14.09 -15.94 0.89
N ARG A 106 13.69 -15.11 1.87
CA ARG A 106 12.36 -14.49 1.90
C ARG A 106 12.11 -13.56 0.74
N LEU A 107 13.09 -12.76 0.36
CA LEU A 107 12.99 -11.85 -0.79
C LEU A 107 12.96 -12.61 -2.12
N SER A 108 13.54 -13.80 -2.20
CA SER A 108 13.54 -14.62 -3.41
C SER A 108 12.23 -15.42 -3.61
N HIS A 109 11.28 -15.36 -2.67
CA HIS A 109 9.98 -15.99 -2.85
C HIS A 109 9.27 -15.37 -4.06
N PRO A 110 8.74 -16.17 -5.02
CA PRO A 110 8.24 -15.66 -6.30
C PRO A 110 7.05 -14.70 -6.20
N GLN A 111 6.32 -14.74 -5.10
CA GLN A 111 5.20 -13.84 -4.84
C GLN A 111 5.60 -12.59 -4.03
N VAL A 112 6.85 -12.49 -3.54
CA VAL A 112 7.30 -11.31 -2.81
C VAL A 112 7.80 -10.23 -3.79
N ILE A 113 7.08 -9.12 -3.84
CA ILE A 113 7.35 -8.01 -4.77
C ILE A 113 8.00 -6.80 -4.11
N GLY A 114 8.24 -6.85 -2.80
CA GLY A 114 8.89 -5.75 -2.09
C GLY A 114 8.90 -5.92 -0.58
N ALA A 115 9.41 -4.87 0.07
CA ALA A 115 9.46 -4.81 1.52
C ALA A 115 9.01 -3.44 2.04
N ARG A 116 8.35 -3.38 3.20
CA ARG A 116 7.73 -2.18 3.76
C ARG A 116 8.44 -1.69 5.01
N ILE A 117 8.84 -0.42 5.02
CA ILE A 117 9.22 0.37 6.19
C ILE A 117 8.00 1.11 6.71
N VAL A 118 7.73 1.01 8.02
CA VAL A 118 6.70 1.82 8.69
C VAL A 118 7.32 2.59 9.83
N LEU A 119 7.29 3.90 9.74
CA LEU A 119 7.83 4.83 10.71
C LEU A 119 6.68 5.51 11.48
N HIS A 120 6.28 4.87 12.56
CA HIS A 120 5.20 5.32 13.41
C HIS A 120 5.65 5.28 14.88
N ASP A 121 5.90 6.44 15.47
CA ASP A 121 6.55 6.58 16.79
C ASP A 121 5.85 5.86 17.96
N ALA A 122 4.55 5.60 17.82
CA ALA A 122 3.75 4.96 18.86
C ALA A 122 3.82 3.40 18.86
N ARG A 123 4.64 2.78 18.00
CA ARG A 123 4.64 1.31 17.83
C ARG A 123 6.01 0.69 18.14
N PRO A 124 6.06 -0.31 19.03
CA PRO A 124 7.32 -0.98 19.40
C PRO A 124 8.05 -1.61 18.21
N GLN A 125 7.32 -2.04 17.18
CA GLN A 125 7.85 -2.67 15.97
C GLN A 125 8.32 -1.66 14.92
N THR A 126 8.23 -0.37 15.18
CA THR A 126 8.68 0.66 14.25
C THR A 126 10.20 0.63 14.12
N ILE A 127 10.67 0.60 12.88
CA ILE A 127 12.11 0.62 12.58
C ILE A 127 12.66 2.01 12.85
N SER A 128 13.82 2.09 13.52
CA SER A 128 14.55 3.35 13.69
C SER A 128 14.94 3.91 12.32
N TYR A 129 14.54 5.14 12.04
CA TYR A 129 14.69 5.78 10.72
C TYR A 129 15.90 6.71 10.61
N THR A 130 16.73 6.76 11.63
CA THR A 130 17.82 7.74 11.66
C THR A 130 18.99 7.41 10.74
N ARG A 131 19.11 6.17 10.26
CA ARG A 131 20.27 5.70 9.50
C ARG A 131 19.94 4.64 8.45
N PHE A 132 19.06 4.96 7.50
CA PHE A 132 18.76 4.06 6.36
C PHE A 132 19.94 3.91 5.39
N SER A 133 21.01 4.67 5.57
CA SER A 133 22.28 4.54 4.85
C SER A 133 23.34 3.72 5.61
N ASP A 134 23.03 3.13 6.75
CA ASP A 134 23.94 2.27 7.49
C ASP A 134 24.26 0.98 6.73
N LYS A 135 25.40 0.36 7.04
CA LYS A 135 25.91 -0.84 6.37
C LYS A 135 24.88 -1.98 6.28
N GLN A 136 24.09 -2.20 7.32
CA GLN A 136 23.05 -3.23 7.31
C GLN A 136 21.93 -2.94 6.32
N TRP A 137 21.53 -1.67 6.16
CA TRP A 137 20.54 -1.26 5.19
C TRP A 137 21.08 -1.29 3.76
N LEU A 138 22.33 -0.87 3.56
CA LEU A 138 22.99 -1.00 2.25
C LEU A 138 23.06 -2.45 1.80
N ALA A 139 23.41 -3.38 2.71
CA ALA A 139 23.39 -4.81 2.42
C ALA A 139 21.98 -5.35 2.17
N PHE A 140 20.94 -4.81 2.82
CA PHE A 140 19.55 -5.15 2.53
C PHE A 140 19.13 -4.70 1.13
N TYR A 141 19.45 -3.46 0.73
CA TYR A 141 19.09 -2.97 -0.61
C TYR A 141 19.73 -3.80 -1.73
N GLN A 142 20.95 -4.31 -1.54
CA GLN A 142 21.62 -5.20 -2.48
C GLN A 142 20.94 -6.56 -2.66
N ARG A 143 20.08 -6.97 -1.71
CA ARG A 143 19.27 -8.21 -1.80
C ARG A 143 17.99 -8.04 -2.57
N LEU A 144 17.50 -6.80 -2.74
CA LEU A 144 16.29 -6.54 -3.50
C LEU A 144 16.51 -6.90 -4.97
N GLN A 145 15.56 -7.63 -5.54
CA GLN A 145 15.56 -7.92 -6.96
C GLN A 145 15.17 -6.66 -7.78
N PRO A 146 15.57 -6.52 -9.04
CA PRO A 146 15.28 -5.32 -9.85
C PRO A 146 13.79 -4.95 -9.95
N HIS A 147 12.89 -5.93 -9.88
CA HIS A 147 11.44 -5.69 -9.89
C HIS A 147 10.88 -5.34 -8.51
N GLN A 148 11.60 -5.63 -7.43
CA GLN A 148 11.13 -5.37 -6.07
C GLN A 148 11.24 -3.89 -5.70
N HIS A 149 10.37 -3.49 -4.77
CA HIS A 149 10.31 -2.11 -4.29
C HIS A 149 10.45 -2.02 -2.77
N LEU A 150 10.85 -0.85 -2.32
CA LEU A 150 10.78 -0.46 -0.92
C LEU A 150 9.52 0.39 -0.71
N HIS A 151 8.58 -0.10 0.08
CA HIS A 151 7.36 0.59 0.44
C HIS A 151 7.60 1.42 1.70
N ILE A 152 7.40 2.72 1.66
CA ILE A 152 7.76 3.65 2.74
C ILE A 152 6.49 4.33 3.27
N TYR A 153 6.26 4.19 4.57
CA TYR A 153 5.23 4.91 5.29
C TYR A 153 5.82 5.66 6.48
N ALA A 154 5.64 6.96 6.50
CA ALA A 154 5.86 7.82 7.66
C ALA A 154 4.66 8.77 7.81
N LYS A 155 4.42 9.28 9.03
CA LYS A 155 3.31 10.21 9.29
C LYS A 155 3.43 11.56 8.59
N GLU A 156 4.66 11.96 8.25
CA GLU A 156 4.95 13.28 7.72
C GLU A 156 5.68 13.18 6.38
N ALA A 157 5.32 14.05 5.43
CA ALA A 157 5.98 14.14 4.14
C ALA A 157 7.48 14.43 4.25
N GLU A 158 7.87 15.24 5.24
CA GLU A 158 9.29 15.52 5.54
C GLU A 158 10.06 14.24 5.91
N THR A 159 9.46 13.36 6.71
CA THR A 159 10.09 12.09 7.10
C THR A 159 10.19 11.15 5.91
N ASN A 160 9.14 11.04 5.09
CA ASN A 160 9.19 10.27 3.83
C ASN A 160 10.31 10.79 2.91
N LEU A 161 10.43 12.09 2.74
CA LEU A 161 11.50 12.72 1.96
C LEU A 161 12.90 12.42 2.52
N ARG A 162 13.07 12.51 3.84
CA ARG A 162 14.33 12.20 4.51
C ARG A 162 14.74 10.74 4.32
N VAL A 163 13.81 9.80 4.44
CA VAL A 163 14.06 8.38 4.18
C VAL A 163 14.43 8.17 2.71
N LEU A 164 13.63 8.72 1.80
CA LEU A 164 13.86 8.60 0.36
C LEU A 164 15.25 9.09 -0.05
N ARG A 165 15.77 10.16 0.57
CA ARG A 165 17.11 10.69 0.31
C ARG A 165 18.26 9.82 0.85
N GLN A 166 18.00 8.94 1.80
CA GLN A 166 18.98 8.04 2.38
C GLN A 166 19.12 6.71 1.64
N ILE A 167 18.08 6.27 0.94
CA ILE A 167 18.12 5.02 0.18
C ILE A 167 18.82 5.20 -1.18
N PRO A 168 19.50 4.17 -1.72
CA PRO A 168 20.15 4.24 -3.04
C PRO A 168 19.16 4.66 -4.13
N ARG A 169 19.64 5.40 -5.12
CA ARG A 169 18.77 5.99 -6.16
C ARG A 169 18.19 4.96 -7.12
N ASP A 170 18.81 3.82 -7.28
CA ASP A 170 18.36 2.68 -8.10
C ASP A 170 17.27 1.83 -7.42
N VAL A 171 17.12 1.92 -6.11
CA VAL A 171 16.04 1.23 -5.39
C VAL A 171 14.69 1.86 -5.75
N ARG A 172 13.78 1.04 -6.28
CA ARG A 172 12.38 1.43 -6.53
C ARG A 172 11.68 1.72 -5.21
N ALA A 173 10.91 2.79 -5.14
CA ALA A 173 10.20 3.16 -3.92
C ALA A 173 8.72 3.41 -4.16
N ILE A 174 7.87 2.97 -3.23
CA ILE A 174 6.46 3.33 -3.15
C ILE A 174 6.27 4.15 -1.88
N ILE A 175 5.72 5.35 -2.00
CA ILE A 175 5.39 6.20 -0.85
C ILE A 175 3.91 6.02 -0.52
N ASP A 176 3.64 5.63 0.72
CA ASP A 176 2.32 5.31 1.21
C ASP A 176 1.42 6.56 1.33
N HIS A 177 0.11 6.35 1.28
CA HIS A 177 -0.94 7.35 1.58
C HIS A 177 -0.70 8.71 0.92
N LEU A 178 -0.48 8.72 -0.41
CA LEU A 178 -0.19 9.93 -1.21
C LEU A 178 0.99 10.76 -0.69
N GLY A 179 1.98 10.13 -0.03
CA GLY A 179 3.13 10.82 0.57
C GLY A 179 2.83 11.46 1.91
N THR A 180 1.71 11.07 2.53
CA THR A 180 1.22 11.61 3.81
C THR A 180 1.00 13.12 3.74
N CYS A 181 0.30 13.56 2.69
CA CYS A 181 -0.15 14.93 2.56
C CYS A 181 -1.31 15.21 3.54
N HIS A 182 -1.29 16.38 4.13
CA HIS A 182 -2.33 16.84 5.07
C HIS A 182 -3.28 17.81 4.38
N ARG A 183 -4.58 17.53 4.46
CA ARG A 183 -5.63 18.36 3.90
C ARG A 183 -5.50 19.83 4.32
N GLU A 184 -5.28 20.08 5.60
CA GLU A 184 -5.22 21.41 6.18
C GLU A 184 -3.98 22.20 5.78
N ARG A 185 -2.85 21.53 5.50
CA ARG A 185 -1.63 22.17 5.00
C ARG A 185 -1.70 22.45 3.49
N GLY A 186 -2.57 21.73 2.80
CA GLY A 186 -2.86 21.92 1.38
C GLY A 186 -1.76 21.44 0.44
N ILE A 187 -2.04 21.58 -0.85
CA ILE A 187 -1.16 21.10 -1.94
C ILE A 187 0.16 21.87 -2.08
N THR A 188 0.32 22.95 -1.36
CA THR A 188 1.52 23.81 -1.37
C THR A 188 2.42 23.61 -0.15
N GLU A 189 2.13 22.62 0.71
CA GLU A 189 2.99 22.28 1.83
C GLU A 189 4.44 22.04 1.36
N PRO A 190 5.43 22.79 1.89
CA PRO A 190 6.80 22.76 1.35
C PRO A 190 7.45 21.37 1.37
N ALA A 191 7.23 20.61 2.45
CA ALA A 191 7.81 19.26 2.58
C ALA A 191 7.22 18.29 1.56
N TRP A 192 5.89 18.34 1.33
CA TRP A 192 5.21 17.51 0.36
C TRP A 192 5.61 17.89 -1.08
N VAL A 193 5.69 19.18 -1.40
CA VAL A 193 6.19 19.66 -2.70
C VAL A 193 7.63 19.20 -2.94
N ALA A 194 8.49 19.26 -1.91
CA ALA A 194 9.87 18.78 -2.01
C ALA A 194 9.95 17.25 -2.19
N LEU A 195 9.03 16.48 -1.57
CA LEU A 195 8.91 15.03 -1.78
C LEU A 195 8.55 14.72 -3.24
N LEU A 196 7.59 15.43 -3.83
CA LEU A 196 7.22 15.28 -5.24
C LEU A 196 8.39 15.62 -6.18
N ALA A 197 9.14 16.69 -5.87
CA ALA A 197 10.32 17.08 -6.66
C ALA A 197 11.43 16.01 -6.60
N GLU A 198 11.70 15.44 -5.42
CA GLU A 198 12.65 14.33 -5.27
C GLU A 198 12.18 13.08 -6.03
N ALA A 199 10.90 12.73 -5.92
CA ALA A 199 10.31 11.60 -6.65
C ALA A 199 10.45 11.76 -8.17
N LYS A 200 10.18 12.97 -8.68
CA LYS A 200 10.39 13.31 -10.09
C LYS A 200 11.85 13.15 -10.52
N ALA A 201 12.78 13.67 -9.72
CA ALA A 201 14.21 13.62 -10.02
C ALA A 201 14.78 12.18 -10.00
N ARG A 202 14.17 11.28 -9.22
CA ARG A 202 14.54 9.86 -9.18
C ARG A 202 13.95 9.05 -10.33
N GLY A 203 12.69 9.32 -10.72
CA GLY A 203 11.99 8.63 -11.81
C GLY A 203 11.47 7.22 -11.46
N ASN A 204 11.89 6.65 -10.34
CA ASN A 204 11.53 5.30 -9.88
C ASN A 204 10.77 5.30 -8.55
N VAL A 205 9.96 6.34 -8.33
CA VAL A 205 9.14 6.51 -7.13
C VAL A 205 7.67 6.54 -7.52
N TRP A 206 6.87 5.73 -6.86
CA TRP A 206 5.41 5.66 -6.99
C TRP A 206 4.74 6.17 -5.72
N PHE A 207 3.51 6.64 -5.85
CA PHE A 207 2.66 7.02 -4.72
C PHE A 207 1.46 6.07 -4.64
N LYS A 208 1.15 5.59 -3.44
CA LYS A 208 0.00 4.72 -3.20
C LYS A 208 -1.20 5.52 -2.70
N GLY A 209 -2.36 5.33 -3.37
CA GLY A 209 -3.66 5.85 -2.96
C GLY A 209 -4.32 4.99 -1.88
N PRO A 210 -5.64 5.02 -1.79
CA PRO A 210 -6.57 5.88 -2.52
C PRO A 210 -6.64 7.32 -1.99
N GLY A 211 -6.09 7.57 -0.77
CA GLY A 211 -6.03 8.90 -0.19
C GLY A 211 -7.15 9.25 0.80
N TYR A 212 -8.01 8.32 1.20
CA TYR A 212 -9.03 8.59 2.23
C TYR A 212 -8.43 8.99 3.59
N ARG A 213 -7.13 8.66 3.85
CA ARG A 213 -6.40 9.18 5.01
C ARG A 213 -6.14 10.69 4.91
N THR A 214 -6.08 11.24 3.69
CA THR A 214 -5.95 12.67 3.44
C THR A 214 -7.28 13.39 3.58
N SER A 215 -8.34 12.84 2.99
CA SER A 215 -9.72 13.32 3.11
C SER A 215 -10.72 12.22 2.77
N SER A 216 -11.84 12.20 3.48
CA SER A 216 -13.00 11.38 3.12
C SER A 216 -13.78 11.92 1.90
N HIS A 217 -13.42 13.11 1.41
CA HIS A 217 -14.03 13.74 0.24
C HIS A 217 -13.19 13.47 -1.02
N PRO A 218 -13.72 12.72 -2.01
CA PRO A 218 -12.95 12.33 -3.20
C PRO A 218 -12.40 13.52 -4.00
N GLU A 219 -13.15 14.62 -4.08
CA GLU A 219 -12.71 15.81 -4.81
C GLU A 219 -11.52 16.53 -4.14
N GLU A 220 -11.46 16.57 -2.81
CA GLU A 220 -10.32 17.10 -2.07
C GLU A 220 -9.09 16.22 -2.28
N THR A 221 -9.25 14.92 -2.12
CA THR A 221 -8.19 13.92 -2.38
C THR A 221 -7.68 14.02 -3.81
N ALA A 222 -8.58 14.20 -4.79
CA ALA A 222 -8.20 14.32 -6.20
C ALA A 222 -7.30 15.53 -6.50
N ARG A 223 -7.34 16.59 -5.69
CA ARG A 223 -6.41 17.72 -5.84
C ARG A 223 -4.96 17.30 -5.60
N PHE A 224 -4.71 16.50 -4.57
CA PHE A 224 -3.38 15.95 -4.26
C PHE A 224 -2.95 14.94 -5.31
N VAL A 225 -3.82 14.00 -5.69
CA VAL A 225 -3.54 13.02 -6.76
C VAL A 225 -3.24 13.72 -8.09
N THR A 226 -3.99 14.79 -8.44
CA THR A 226 -3.73 15.60 -9.64
C THR A 226 -2.32 16.18 -9.63
N GLN A 227 -1.87 16.66 -8.47
CA GLN A 227 -0.52 17.22 -8.36
C GLN A 227 0.56 16.14 -8.46
N ILE A 228 0.35 14.95 -7.87
CA ILE A 228 1.24 13.80 -8.05
C ILE A 228 1.34 13.45 -9.55
N VAL A 229 0.20 13.28 -10.22
CA VAL A 229 0.15 12.93 -11.64
C VAL A 229 0.87 13.97 -12.52
N ARG A 230 0.71 15.27 -12.22
CA ARG A 230 1.43 16.35 -12.93
C ARG A 230 2.94 16.35 -12.65
N ALA A 231 3.34 15.96 -11.44
CA ALA A 231 4.75 15.94 -11.05
C ALA A 231 5.51 14.73 -11.59
N VAL A 232 4.94 13.53 -11.48
CA VAL A 232 5.65 12.27 -11.72
C VAL A 232 5.04 11.38 -12.80
N GLY A 233 3.80 11.67 -13.24
CA GLY A 233 3.09 10.89 -14.27
C GLY A 233 1.99 9.98 -13.72
N ALA A 234 1.03 9.64 -14.56
CA ALA A 234 -0.10 8.77 -14.20
C ALA A 234 0.31 7.30 -13.99
N ASP A 235 1.42 6.89 -14.57
CA ASP A 235 2.03 5.57 -14.39
C ASP A 235 2.79 5.44 -13.04
N LYS A 236 2.80 6.48 -12.24
CA LYS A 236 3.44 6.55 -10.92
C LYS A 236 2.46 6.63 -9.75
N ILE A 237 1.17 6.41 -10.00
CA ILE A 237 0.14 6.38 -8.96
C ILE A 237 -0.55 5.01 -8.89
N LEU A 238 -0.49 4.36 -7.75
CA LEU A 238 -1.19 3.12 -7.42
C LEU A 238 -2.51 3.50 -6.75
N LEU A 239 -3.52 3.86 -7.54
CA LEU A 239 -4.76 4.42 -7.02
C LEU A 239 -5.71 3.36 -6.48
N GLU A 240 -5.77 2.17 -7.11
CA GLU A 240 -6.54 1.03 -6.62
C GLU A 240 -5.83 0.39 -5.42
N ALA A 241 -6.15 0.85 -4.22
CA ALA A 241 -5.68 0.35 -2.95
C ALA A 241 -6.75 0.57 -1.89
N THR A 242 -7.20 -0.48 -1.23
CA THR A 242 -8.28 -0.34 -0.23
C THR A 242 -7.76 -0.02 1.17
N ASP A 243 -6.51 -0.38 1.49
CA ASP A 243 -5.98 -0.41 2.87
C ASP A 243 -6.86 -1.24 3.82
N ALA A 244 -7.66 -2.17 3.30
CA ALA A 244 -8.50 -3.02 4.13
C ALA A 244 -7.67 -3.74 5.21
N PRO A 245 -8.19 -3.90 6.41
CA PRO A 245 -9.50 -3.49 6.94
C PRO A 245 -9.54 -2.09 7.59
N HIS A 246 -8.77 -1.12 7.11
CA HIS A 246 -8.73 0.25 7.62
C HIS A 246 -8.28 0.34 9.08
N VAL A 247 -7.06 -0.06 9.35
CA VAL A 247 -6.49 -0.07 10.70
C VAL A 247 -5.86 1.28 11.05
N GLY A 248 -6.13 1.78 12.25
CA GLY A 248 -5.44 2.95 12.80
C GLY A 248 -6.24 4.24 12.71
N THR A 249 -5.60 5.30 12.25
CA THR A 249 -6.16 6.66 12.18
C THR A 249 -5.94 7.26 10.79
N ASP A 250 -6.72 8.28 10.45
CA ASP A 250 -6.40 9.18 9.34
C ASP A 250 -5.15 10.04 9.62
N ASN A 251 -4.81 10.96 8.71
CA ASN A 251 -3.64 11.81 8.87
C ASN A 251 -3.78 12.86 9.98
N GLU A 252 -5.01 13.19 10.37
CA GLU A 252 -5.32 14.08 11.50
C GLU A 252 -5.41 13.34 12.84
N GLY A 253 -5.25 12.03 12.85
CA GLY A 253 -5.27 11.20 14.06
C GLY A 253 -6.67 10.73 14.48
N VAL A 254 -7.70 10.92 13.64
CA VAL A 254 -9.05 10.41 13.89
C VAL A 254 -9.09 8.91 13.62
N LYS A 255 -9.62 8.15 14.59
CA LYS A 255 -9.71 6.68 14.47
C LYS A 255 -10.74 6.28 13.41
N TYR A 256 -10.40 5.26 12.61
CA TYR A 256 -11.40 4.60 11.79
C TYR A 256 -12.33 3.78 12.67
N SER A 257 -13.62 4.02 12.52
CA SER A 257 -14.70 3.32 13.22
C SER A 257 -15.52 2.41 12.30
N GLU A 258 -15.32 2.52 10.99
CA GLU A 258 -16.12 1.78 10.01
C GLU A 258 -15.43 0.46 9.63
N LEU A 259 -16.24 -0.60 9.51
CA LEU A 259 -15.81 -1.86 8.92
C LEU A 259 -15.52 -1.65 7.42
N PHE A 260 -14.62 -2.48 6.89
CA PHE A 260 -14.33 -2.49 5.46
C PHE A 260 -15.58 -2.84 4.65
N ASP A 261 -15.90 -1.98 3.69
CA ASP A 261 -16.94 -2.17 2.68
C ASP A 261 -16.32 -2.04 1.28
N PRO A 262 -16.29 -3.13 0.47
CA PRO A 262 -15.69 -3.10 -0.85
C PRO A 262 -16.29 -2.04 -1.77
N ASN A 263 -17.62 -1.88 -1.74
CA ASN A 263 -18.30 -0.91 -2.59
C ASN A 263 -17.92 0.52 -2.23
N LYS A 264 -17.89 0.86 -0.93
CA LYS A 264 -17.45 2.18 -0.47
C LYS A 264 -16.00 2.45 -0.90
N ALA A 265 -15.10 1.48 -0.70
CA ALA A 265 -13.69 1.64 -1.01
C ALA A 265 -13.46 1.87 -2.50
N PHE A 266 -14.02 1.03 -3.37
CA PHE A 266 -13.84 1.18 -4.82
C PHE A 266 -14.63 2.36 -5.40
N ASN A 267 -15.82 2.69 -4.87
CA ASN A 267 -16.53 3.91 -5.26
C ASN A 267 -15.75 5.18 -4.92
N PHE A 268 -15.05 5.21 -3.79
CA PHE A 268 -14.15 6.31 -3.45
C PHE A 268 -13.01 6.42 -4.47
N VAL A 269 -12.35 5.32 -4.79
CA VAL A 269 -11.28 5.25 -5.81
C VAL A 269 -11.78 5.77 -7.16
N ASP A 270 -12.95 5.30 -7.62
CA ASP A 270 -13.55 5.71 -8.90
C ASP A 270 -13.90 7.20 -8.92
N ALA A 271 -14.43 7.72 -7.81
CA ALA A 271 -14.73 9.13 -7.68
C ALA A 271 -13.46 10.00 -7.75
N VAL A 272 -12.41 9.61 -7.02
CA VAL A 272 -11.10 10.28 -7.09
C VAL A 272 -10.55 10.24 -8.52
N ALA A 273 -10.52 9.06 -9.16
CA ALA A 273 -10.03 8.91 -10.53
C ALA A 273 -10.84 9.77 -11.53
N THR A 274 -12.16 9.87 -11.33
CA THR A 274 -13.03 10.71 -12.17
C THR A 274 -12.69 12.20 -12.03
N HIS A 275 -12.48 12.69 -10.81
CA HIS A 275 -12.08 14.09 -10.59
C HIS A 275 -10.69 14.37 -11.17
N VAL A 276 -9.73 13.46 -11.00
CA VAL A 276 -8.38 13.58 -11.57
C VAL A 276 -8.43 13.59 -13.10
N SER A 277 -9.22 12.69 -13.69
CA SER A 277 -9.41 12.63 -15.14
C SER A 277 -9.94 13.94 -15.71
N LYS A 278 -10.94 14.55 -15.06
CA LYS A 278 -11.46 15.88 -15.45
C LYS A 278 -10.38 16.98 -15.38
N ALA A 279 -9.51 16.93 -14.37
CA ALA A 279 -8.47 17.94 -14.16
C ALA A 279 -7.22 17.77 -15.03
N THR A 280 -6.97 16.55 -15.53
CA THR A 280 -5.74 16.20 -16.26
C THR A 280 -5.97 15.78 -17.70
N GLN A 281 -7.21 15.47 -18.08
CA GLN A 281 -7.63 14.87 -19.35
C GLN A 281 -7.06 13.45 -19.58
N ILE A 282 -6.55 12.81 -18.52
CA ILE A 282 -6.07 11.42 -18.58
C ILE A 282 -7.27 10.49 -18.37
N PRO A 283 -7.46 9.46 -19.21
CA PRO A 283 -8.57 8.51 -19.06
C PRO A 283 -8.58 7.81 -17.69
N VAL A 284 -9.77 7.66 -17.09
CA VAL A 284 -9.95 6.99 -15.79
C VAL A 284 -9.28 5.61 -15.77
N GLY A 285 -9.45 4.81 -16.82
CA GLY A 285 -8.81 3.48 -16.90
C GLY A 285 -7.28 3.51 -16.86
N GLN A 286 -6.65 4.57 -17.36
CA GLN A 286 -5.21 4.75 -17.26
C GLN A 286 -4.78 5.13 -15.83
N LEU A 287 -5.55 5.97 -15.14
CA LEU A 287 -5.32 6.33 -13.74
C LEU A 287 -5.45 5.13 -12.80
N LEU A 288 -6.40 4.24 -13.06
CA LEU A 288 -6.65 3.06 -12.23
C LEU A 288 -5.59 1.96 -12.45
N ARG A 289 -5.18 1.72 -13.69
CA ARG A 289 -4.37 0.55 -14.06
C ARG A 289 -2.94 0.86 -14.51
N GLY A 290 -2.60 2.14 -14.73
CA GLY A 290 -1.32 2.53 -15.32
C GLY A 290 -0.07 2.08 -14.54
N ALA A 291 -0.16 2.04 -13.22
CA ALA A 291 0.95 1.64 -12.35
C ALA A 291 0.93 0.15 -11.96
N VAL A 292 -0.22 -0.51 -12.08
CA VAL A 292 -0.41 -1.89 -11.58
C VAL A 292 0.47 -2.90 -12.30
N GLY A 293 0.65 -2.74 -13.62
CA GLY A 293 1.55 -3.61 -14.39
C GLY A 293 3.00 -3.58 -13.91
N GLN A 294 3.39 -2.54 -13.19
CA GLN A 294 4.75 -2.40 -12.65
C GLN A 294 4.94 -3.05 -11.27
N LEU A 295 3.84 -3.40 -10.58
CA LEU A 295 3.90 -4.18 -9.33
C LEU A 295 4.14 -5.66 -9.57
N ALA A 296 3.77 -6.18 -10.73
CA ALA A 296 3.73 -7.61 -11.03
C ALA A 296 4.70 -8.03 -12.14
N SER A 297 5.56 -7.12 -12.60
CA SER A 297 6.55 -7.36 -13.68
C SER A 297 7.94 -7.61 -13.14
#